data_377c3c62f16e9b9a924b3b734f9d311c
#
_entry.id   377c3c62f16e9b9a924b3b734f9d311c
#
_cell.length_a   1.000
_cell.length_b   1.000
_cell.length_c   1.000
_cell.angle_alpha   90.00
_cell.angle_beta   90.00
_cell.angle_gamma   90.00
#
_symmetry.space_group_name_H-M   'P 1'
#
loop_
_entity.id
_entity.type
_entity.pdbx_description
1 polymer ?
#
loop_
_entity_poly.entity_id
_entity_poly.type
_entity_poly.pdbx_seq_one_letter_code
_entity_poly.pdbx_strand_id
1 'polypeptide(L)'
;MLKFIIGTIGEVDAPQNPAAKGMRSFGAYICNTDYETIKRERNEILTADAAKIRQLADLVEAAVSQNYFCVVGNVKTIQDEEAMFDKIEPLFKQKED
;
A
#
# COMPACT_ATOMS: atom_id res chain seq x y z
N MET A 1 -9.24 12.99 -12.72
CA MET A 1 -9.89 12.13 -11.71
C MET A 1 -10.53 10.87 -12.29
N LEU A 2 -11.39 10.96 -13.31
CA LEU A 2 -12.12 9.79 -13.87
C LEU A 2 -11.21 8.60 -14.21
N LYS A 3 -10.08 8.85 -14.86
CA LYS A 3 -9.11 7.80 -15.21
C LYS A 3 -8.62 7.01 -13.98
N PHE A 4 -8.34 7.70 -12.89
CA PHE A 4 -7.87 7.06 -11.64
C PHE A 4 -8.98 6.29 -10.96
N ILE A 5 -10.20 6.83 -10.93
CA ILE A 5 -11.37 6.14 -10.39
C ILE A 5 -11.65 4.84 -11.16
N ILE A 6 -11.64 4.89 -12.49
CA ILE A 6 -11.84 3.70 -13.35
C ILE A 6 -10.76 2.66 -13.09
N GLY A 7 -9.48 3.06 -12.99
CA GLY A 7 -8.38 2.15 -12.68
C GLY A 7 -8.57 1.44 -11.35
N THR A 8 -8.83 2.19 -10.28
CA THR A 8 -9.00 1.65 -8.92
C THR A 8 -10.23 0.75 -8.83
N ILE A 9 -11.36 1.16 -9.40
CA ILE A 9 -12.58 0.32 -9.42
C ILE A 9 -12.36 -0.96 -10.24
N GLY A 10 -11.62 -0.88 -11.33
CA GLY A 10 -11.28 -2.06 -12.14
C GLY A 10 -10.52 -3.12 -11.34
N GLU A 11 -9.67 -2.73 -10.42
CA GLU A 11 -8.98 -3.66 -9.51
C GLU A 11 -9.93 -4.23 -8.44
N VAL A 12 -10.76 -3.38 -7.84
CA VAL A 12 -11.71 -3.80 -6.79
C VAL A 12 -12.78 -4.74 -7.33
N ASP A 13 -13.30 -4.47 -8.53
CA ASP A 13 -14.37 -5.22 -9.18
C ASP A 13 -13.85 -6.32 -10.13
N ALA A 14 -12.53 -6.60 -10.13
CA ALA A 14 -11.95 -7.63 -10.97
C ALA A 14 -12.63 -8.99 -10.73
N PRO A 15 -13.00 -9.71 -11.80
CA PRO A 15 -13.58 -11.03 -11.69
C PRO A 15 -12.68 -11.99 -10.91
N GLN A 16 -13.26 -12.72 -9.98
CA GLN A 16 -12.52 -13.67 -9.14
C GLN A 16 -13.05 -15.09 -9.34
N ASN A 17 -12.14 -16.05 -9.34
CA ASN A 17 -12.51 -17.45 -9.27
C ASN A 17 -13.02 -17.81 -7.85
N PRO A 18 -13.66 -18.99 -7.67
CA PRO A 18 -14.20 -19.39 -6.37
C PRO A 18 -13.19 -19.42 -5.24
N ALA A 19 -11.95 -19.83 -5.49
CA ALA A 19 -10.89 -19.86 -4.49
C ALA A 19 -10.51 -18.44 -4.01
N ALA A 20 -10.35 -17.51 -4.95
CA ALA A 20 -10.06 -16.11 -4.63
C ALA A 20 -11.19 -15.43 -3.85
N LYS A 21 -12.45 -15.73 -4.21
CA LYS A 21 -13.64 -15.26 -3.44
C LYS A 21 -13.62 -15.78 -2.01
N GLY A 22 -13.32 -17.07 -1.82
CA GLY A 22 -13.19 -17.68 -0.51
C GLY A 22 -12.09 -17.05 0.34
N MET A 23 -10.92 -16.84 -0.23
CA MET A 23 -9.80 -16.18 0.45
C MET A 23 -10.11 -14.73 0.80
N ARG A 24 -10.79 -13.99 -0.05
CA ARG A 24 -11.23 -12.63 0.23
C ARG A 24 -12.23 -12.57 1.38
N SER A 25 -13.22 -13.47 1.40
CA SER A 25 -14.18 -13.58 2.51
C SER A 25 -13.50 -13.97 3.82
N PHE A 26 -12.56 -14.90 3.78
CA PHE A 26 -11.77 -15.30 4.94
C PHE A 26 -10.93 -14.16 5.50
N GLY A 27 -10.25 -13.41 4.63
CA GLY A 27 -9.49 -12.23 5.01
C GLY A 27 -10.37 -11.14 5.64
N ALA A 28 -11.53 -10.88 5.06
CA ALA A 28 -12.51 -9.93 5.60
C ALA A 28 -13.00 -10.37 7.00
N TYR A 29 -13.26 -11.66 7.19
CA TYR A 29 -13.65 -12.20 8.49
C TYR A 29 -12.55 -12.00 9.55
N ILE A 30 -11.30 -12.36 9.24
CA ILE A 30 -10.17 -12.20 10.18
C ILE A 30 -9.92 -10.72 10.51
N CYS A 31 -10.00 -9.83 9.52
CA CYS A 31 -9.80 -8.40 9.71
C CYS A 31 -11.04 -7.68 10.29
N ASN A 32 -12.09 -8.41 10.58
CA ASN A 32 -13.37 -7.85 11.05
C ASN A 32 -13.93 -6.75 10.12
N THR A 33 -13.78 -6.97 8.82
CA THR A 33 -14.28 -6.08 7.78
C THR A 33 -15.65 -6.57 7.32
N ASP A 34 -16.70 -5.88 7.71
CA ASP A 34 -18.07 -6.24 7.35
C ASP A 34 -18.45 -5.76 5.93
N TYR A 35 -19.59 -6.24 5.45
CA TYR A 35 -20.09 -5.91 4.12
C TYR A 35 -20.37 -4.40 3.96
N GLU A 36 -20.85 -3.73 5.02
CA GLU A 36 -21.13 -2.30 5.00
C GLU A 36 -19.84 -1.48 4.84
N THR A 37 -18.75 -1.91 5.46
CA THR A 37 -17.43 -1.31 5.28
C THR A 37 -16.97 -1.45 3.83
N ILE A 38 -17.08 -2.64 3.25
CA ILE A 38 -16.71 -2.89 1.85
C ILE A 38 -17.53 -2.01 0.89
N LYS A 39 -18.82 -1.90 1.13
CA LYS A 39 -19.71 -1.01 0.33
C LYS A 39 -19.32 0.45 0.46
N ARG A 40 -19.03 0.90 1.67
CA ARG A 40 -18.61 2.27 1.93
C ARG A 40 -17.31 2.60 1.21
N GLU A 41 -16.29 1.77 1.35
CA GLU A 41 -15.00 1.96 0.68
C GLU A 41 -15.14 2.02 -0.84
N ARG A 42 -15.95 1.12 -1.42
CA ARG A 42 -16.24 1.15 -2.84
C ARG A 42 -16.92 2.46 -3.27
N ASN A 43 -17.89 2.94 -2.49
CA ASN A 43 -18.57 4.20 -2.76
C ASN A 43 -17.64 5.41 -2.62
N GLU A 44 -16.74 5.40 -1.65
CA GLU A 44 -15.72 6.43 -1.46
C GLU A 44 -14.78 6.54 -2.67
N ILE A 45 -14.39 5.40 -3.27
CA ILE A 45 -13.61 5.37 -4.51
C ILE A 45 -14.41 6.01 -5.67
N LEU A 46 -15.69 5.63 -5.84
CA LEU A 46 -16.53 6.12 -6.90
C LEU A 46 -16.82 7.62 -6.80
N THR A 47 -16.87 8.16 -5.60
CA THR A 47 -17.15 9.56 -5.31
C THR A 47 -15.92 10.40 -5.01
N ALA A 48 -14.71 9.82 -5.18
CA ALA A 48 -13.46 10.52 -4.94
C ALA A 48 -13.28 11.71 -5.89
N ASP A 49 -12.82 12.82 -5.35
CA ASP A 49 -12.48 14.01 -6.10
C ASP A 49 -11.08 14.55 -5.71
N ALA A 50 -10.60 15.53 -6.44
CA ALA A 50 -9.29 16.11 -6.19
C ALA A 50 -9.19 16.79 -4.81
N ALA A 51 -10.30 17.33 -4.28
CA ALA A 51 -10.30 17.97 -2.97
C ALA A 51 -10.12 16.94 -1.85
N LYS A 52 -10.81 15.80 -1.92
CA LYS A 52 -10.66 14.69 -0.98
C LYS A 52 -9.23 14.13 -1.00
N ILE A 53 -8.66 13.95 -2.19
CA ILE A 53 -7.27 13.48 -2.33
C ILE A 53 -6.28 14.47 -1.68
N ARG A 54 -6.47 15.77 -1.88
CA ARG A 54 -5.61 16.80 -1.26
C ARG A 54 -5.68 16.78 0.27
N GLN A 55 -6.81 16.44 0.87
CA GLN A 55 -6.94 16.31 2.32
C GLN A 55 -6.02 15.21 2.91
N LEU A 56 -5.60 14.24 2.10
CA LEU A 56 -4.68 13.20 2.52
C LEU A 56 -3.22 13.70 2.61
N ALA A 57 -2.92 14.89 2.10
CA ALA A 57 -1.56 15.45 2.13
C ALA A 57 -1.02 15.57 3.55
N ASP A 58 -1.82 16.04 4.50
CA ASP A 58 -1.42 16.17 5.91
C ASP A 58 -1.09 14.81 6.54
N LEU A 59 -1.86 13.76 6.19
CA LEU A 59 -1.60 12.40 6.65
C LEU A 59 -0.29 11.85 6.08
N VAL A 60 -0.04 12.06 4.80
CA VAL A 60 1.20 11.63 4.13
C VAL A 60 2.39 12.40 4.71
N GLU A 61 2.28 13.71 4.92
CA GLU A 61 3.31 14.53 5.54
C GLU A 61 3.63 14.04 6.95
N ALA A 62 2.61 13.77 7.77
CA ALA A 62 2.79 13.23 9.11
C ALA A 62 3.52 11.88 9.11
N ALA A 63 3.23 10.99 8.17
CA ALA A 63 3.91 9.71 8.04
C ALA A 63 5.37 9.87 7.59
N VAL A 64 5.63 10.70 6.60
CA VAL A 64 6.97 10.92 6.04
C VAL A 64 7.87 11.69 7.00
N SER A 65 7.33 12.65 7.74
CA SER A 65 8.09 13.47 8.71
C SER A 65 8.63 12.67 9.89
N GLN A 66 8.08 11.49 10.18
CA GLN A 66 8.62 10.58 11.20
C GLN A 66 9.97 9.96 10.80
N ASN A 67 10.33 10.05 9.54
CA ASN A 67 11.59 9.53 9.01
C ASN A 67 11.78 8.00 9.18
N TYR A 68 10.69 7.26 9.32
CA TYR A 68 10.70 5.80 9.33
C TYR A 68 10.59 5.26 7.92
N PHE A 69 11.69 4.79 7.37
CA PHE A 69 11.69 4.20 6.05
C PHE A 69 12.70 3.04 5.96
N CYS A 70 12.46 2.14 5.03
CA CYS A 70 13.33 1.04 4.71
C CYS A 70 13.50 0.96 3.19
N VAL A 71 14.73 0.77 2.73
CA VAL A 71 15.07 0.69 1.31
C VAL A 71 15.74 -0.64 1.02
N VAL A 72 15.29 -1.31 -0.01
CA VAL A 72 15.95 -2.50 -0.57
C VAL A 72 16.37 -2.18 -2.00
N GLY A 73 17.64 -2.35 -2.31
CA GLY A 73 18.15 -1.98 -3.62
C GLY A 73 19.60 -2.36 -3.86
N ASN A 74 20.19 -1.73 -4.86
CA ASN A 74 21.57 -1.95 -5.24
C ASN A 74 22.54 -1.52 -4.13
N VAL A 75 23.50 -2.39 -3.80
CA VAL A 75 24.47 -2.18 -2.70
C VAL A 75 25.23 -0.87 -2.89
N LYS A 76 25.78 -0.62 -4.07
CA LYS A 76 26.57 0.58 -4.34
C LYS A 76 25.76 1.86 -4.16
N THR A 77 24.55 1.90 -4.72
CA THR A 77 23.68 3.07 -4.61
C THR A 77 23.30 3.37 -3.16
N ILE A 78 23.05 2.33 -2.37
CA ILE A 78 22.75 2.49 -0.94
C ILE A 78 23.97 2.97 -0.16
N GLN A 79 25.16 2.43 -0.46
CA GLN A 79 26.40 2.84 0.18
C GLN A 79 26.79 4.28 -0.18
N ASP A 80 26.55 4.74 -1.40
CA ASP A 80 26.82 6.11 -1.82
C ASP A 80 25.97 7.13 -1.02
N GLU A 81 24.83 6.71 -0.48
CA GLU A 81 23.90 7.50 0.33
C GLU A 81 23.86 7.04 1.81
N GLU A 82 24.93 6.46 2.31
CA GLU A 82 25.03 5.86 3.65
C GLU A 82 24.57 6.82 4.77
N ALA A 83 24.84 8.11 4.63
CA ALA A 83 24.48 9.12 5.63
C ALA A 83 22.94 9.26 5.85
N MET A 84 22.11 8.75 4.94
CA MET A 84 20.66 8.78 5.05
C MET A 84 20.09 7.65 5.92
N PHE A 85 20.88 6.63 6.23
CA PHE A 85 20.44 5.41 6.89
C PHE A 85 21.09 5.23 8.26
N ASP A 86 20.29 4.84 9.24
CA ASP A 86 20.78 4.48 10.57
C ASP A 86 21.51 3.12 10.55
N LYS A 87 21.07 2.23 9.65
CA LYS A 87 21.61 0.87 9.55
C LYS A 87 21.51 0.34 8.12
N ILE A 88 22.58 -0.28 7.67
CA ILE A 88 22.63 -0.99 6.38
C ILE A 88 22.98 -2.45 6.65
N GLU A 89 22.20 -3.37 6.14
CA GLU A 89 22.39 -4.81 6.30
C GLU A 89 22.28 -5.54 4.95
N PRO A 90 23.07 -6.60 4.73
CA PRO A 90 22.89 -7.43 3.55
C PRO A 90 21.56 -8.20 3.63
N LEU A 91 20.81 -8.21 2.53
CA LEU A 91 19.53 -8.92 2.43
C LEU A 91 19.71 -10.44 2.58
N PHE A 92 20.81 -10.97 2.09
CA PHE A 92 21.16 -12.37 2.20
C PHE A 92 22.41 -12.52 3.06
N LYS A 93 22.40 -13.44 4.01
CA LYS A 93 23.60 -13.84 4.74
C LYS A 93 24.59 -14.42 3.72
N GLN A 94 25.77 -13.83 3.62
CA GLN A 94 26.85 -14.49 2.91
C GLN A 94 27.14 -15.80 3.66
N LYS A 95 27.15 -16.93 2.94
CA LYS A 95 27.70 -18.16 3.50
C LYS A 95 29.16 -17.87 3.77
N GLU A 96 29.55 -17.93 5.03
CA GLU A 96 30.96 -18.09 5.37
C GLU A 96 31.37 -19.43 4.80
N ASP A 97 32.26 -19.42 3.80
CA ASP A 97 32.92 -20.61 3.29
C ASP A 97 34.02 -21.04 4.31
#